data_5963041a3930d814335ccc115a01f9da
#
_entry.id   5963041a3930d814335ccc115a01f9da
#
_cell.length_a   1.000
_cell.length_b   1.000
_cell.length_c   1.000
_cell.angle_alpha   90.00
_cell.angle_beta   90.00
_cell.angle_gamma   90.00
#
_symmetry.space_group_name_H-M   'P 1'
#
loop_
_entity.id
_entity.type
_entity.pdbx_description
1 polymer ?
#
loop_
_entity_poly.entity_id
_entity_poly.type
_entity_poly.pdbx_seq_one_letter_code
_entity_poly.pdbx_strand_id
1 'polypeptide(L)'
;MRNIFFSIIIFTVCWGQDSNNWQELPNAPIAPSELKKHDDLFFRNDTTGWLITRSGQIFHTSDGGSSWIEQLHDTTAYMRCVGFMDDLHGIAGNLLADSLRNVLYKTHNAGLTWEVVDTSTITGEIPYGLCGLSAVDSLTIFGCGRHHGPAYFVRSFDGGESWESFNMSDSVGALIDLYFWDQNRGIMIGGTDEHSDDSHMLVLFTENSGDSWETVYVGERAMEWGWKISFPSESIGYISIQKKPYSDATTEYFLKTTDGGLTWFELPFMFADTSEEDVYSSQAIGFITPTRGWMGSYINDRPTLMTEDGGVSWTEASFGQNVNRIRFVNHWLGYASGRTVYKYVDSTAMNINTHSILPNQISLSQNYPNPFNPRTVIPFELLKDSFVKIDIIDIKGRTIQSLSNGMQSSGNHHVIWNGRDNRGKTVSSGTYFCRLITDESSITRKILLVR
;
A
#
# COMPACT_ATOMS: atom_id res chain seq x y z
N MET A 1 -17.28 31.98 -61.23
CA MET A 1 -17.22 30.83 -60.31
C MET A 1 -15.95 30.97 -59.49
N ARG A 2 -16.08 31.43 -58.25
CA ARG A 2 -14.95 31.58 -57.32
C ARG A 2 -15.00 30.41 -56.34
N ASN A 3 -14.02 29.53 -56.42
CA ASN A 3 -13.83 28.43 -55.48
C ASN A 3 -13.29 28.98 -54.16
N ILE A 4 -14.08 28.85 -53.07
CA ILE A 4 -13.66 29.14 -51.70
C ILE A 4 -13.13 27.84 -51.13
N PHE A 5 -11.80 27.76 -50.94
CA PHE A 5 -11.20 26.69 -50.16
C PHE A 5 -11.37 26.98 -48.66
N PHE A 6 -12.14 26.16 -47.96
CA PHE A 6 -12.13 26.11 -46.50
C PHE A 6 -10.91 25.29 -46.04
N SER A 7 -9.91 25.96 -45.52
CA SER A 7 -8.85 25.31 -44.75
C SER A 7 -9.38 24.95 -43.34
N ILE A 8 -9.57 23.66 -43.12
CA ILE A 8 -9.82 23.14 -41.78
C ILE A 8 -8.46 23.16 -41.05
N ILE A 9 -8.30 24.09 -40.13
CA ILE A 9 -7.19 24.12 -39.19
C ILE A 9 -7.55 23.08 -38.11
N ILE A 10 -6.93 21.89 -38.18
CA ILE A 10 -6.96 20.92 -37.09
C ILE A 10 -5.99 21.46 -36.04
N PHE A 11 -6.53 22.00 -34.96
CA PHE A 11 -5.78 22.22 -33.74
C PHE A 11 -5.48 20.84 -33.12
N THR A 12 -4.32 20.29 -33.43
CA THR A 12 -3.69 19.28 -32.60
C THR A 12 -3.29 19.98 -31.30
N VAL A 13 -4.09 19.80 -30.26
CA VAL A 13 -3.68 20.10 -28.89
C VAL A 13 -2.55 19.11 -28.60
N CYS A 14 -1.32 19.56 -28.78
CA CYS A 14 -0.15 18.89 -28.24
C CYS A 14 -0.22 19.05 -26.73
N TRP A 15 -0.77 18.08 -26.03
CA TRP A 15 -0.58 17.94 -24.60
C TRP A 15 0.92 17.74 -24.40
N GLY A 16 1.59 18.72 -23.83
CA GLY A 16 2.96 18.57 -23.39
C GLY A 16 3.01 17.34 -22.48
N GLN A 17 3.83 16.35 -22.83
CA GLN A 17 4.17 15.29 -21.89
C GLN A 17 4.93 15.94 -20.76
N ASP A 18 4.22 16.21 -19.64
CA ASP A 18 4.85 16.62 -18.41
C ASP A 18 5.82 15.50 -17.98
N SER A 19 7.03 15.90 -17.64
CA SER A 19 8.13 15.03 -17.24
C SER A 19 7.83 14.10 -16.06
N ASN A 20 6.66 14.21 -15.44
CA ASN A 20 6.26 13.53 -14.21
C ASN A 20 5.35 12.33 -14.36
N ASN A 21 4.89 11.99 -15.57
CA ASN A 21 4.01 10.86 -15.87
C ASN A 21 2.66 10.83 -15.10
N TRP A 22 2.32 11.89 -14.37
CA TRP A 22 1.05 12.03 -13.67
C TRP A 22 0.04 12.80 -14.49
N GLN A 23 -1.22 12.36 -14.46
CA GLN A 23 -2.35 13.00 -15.15
C GLN A 23 -3.55 13.05 -14.22
N GLU A 24 -4.26 14.18 -14.21
CA GLU A 24 -5.57 14.27 -13.57
C GLU A 24 -6.59 13.43 -14.37
N LEU A 25 -7.42 12.67 -13.67
CA LEU A 25 -8.50 11.90 -14.29
C LEU A 25 -9.74 12.81 -14.45
N PRO A 26 -10.13 13.16 -15.68
CA PRO A 26 -11.08 14.25 -15.92
C PRO A 26 -12.50 13.98 -15.43
N ASN A 27 -12.86 12.70 -15.27
CA ASN A 27 -14.19 12.28 -14.80
C ASN A 27 -14.18 11.74 -13.36
N ALA A 28 -13.05 11.88 -12.66
CA ALA A 28 -12.98 11.46 -11.27
C ALA A 28 -13.78 12.42 -10.36
N PRO A 29 -14.36 11.90 -9.27
CA PRO A 29 -15.04 12.76 -8.29
C PRO A 29 -14.12 13.87 -7.79
N ILE A 30 -14.70 15.07 -7.64
CA ILE A 30 -14.00 16.24 -7.10
C ILE A 30 -14.44 16.44 -5.66
N ALA A 31 -13.49 16.57 -4.75
CA ALA A 31 -13.78 16.86 -3.35
C ALA A 31 -14.42 18.25 -3.21
N PRO A 32 -15.50 18.40 -2.42
CA PRO A 32 -16.05 19.69 -2.08
C PRO A 32 -15.00 20.64 -1.53
N SER A 33 -15.12 21.94 -1.82
CA SER A 33 -14.11 22.94 -1.43
C SER A 33 -13.86 22.99 0.08
N GLU A 34 -14.90 22.78 0.88
CA GLU A 34 -14.86 22.74 2.36
C GLU A 34 -14.13 21.49 2.89
N LEU A 35 -14.15 20.39 2.15
CA LEU A 35 -13.49 19.12 2.51
C LEU A 35 -12.09 19.00 1.92
N LYS A 36 -11.76 19.81 0.92
CA LYS A 36 -10.45 19.98 0.25
C LYS A 36 -9.91 18.77 -0.50
N LYS A 37 -10.16 17.52 -0.02
CA LYS A 37 -9.52 16.30 -0.55
C LYS A 37 -10.34 15.05 -0.29
N HIS A 38 -10.04 14.00 -1.04
CA HIS A 38 -10.36 12.62 -0.74
C HIS A 38 -9.26 11.99 0.11
N ASP A 39 -9.63 11.10 1.05
CA ASP A 39 -8.67 10.60 2.04
C ASP A 39 -7.97 9.31 1.61
N ASP A 40 -8.62 8.41 0.88
CA ASP A 40 -7.99 7.18 0.43
C ASP A 40 -8.59 6.67 -0.89
N LEU A 41 -7.82 5.86 -1.57
CA LEU A 41 -8.20 5.10 -2.76
C LEU A 41 -7.48 3.75 -2.75
N PHE A 42 -8.05 2.79 -3.44
CA PHE A 42 -7.43 1.48 -3.65
C PHE A 42 -7.65 1.03 -5.10
N PHE A 43 -6.58 0.67 -5.79
CA PHE A 43 -6.64 0.05 -7.11
C PHE A 43 -6.09 -1.37 -7.04
N ARG A 44 -6.89 -2.31 -7.47
CA ARG A 44 -6.53 -3.72 -7.53
C ARG A 44 -5.61 -4.02 -8.72
N ASN A 45 -5.86 -3.35 -9.84
CA ASN A 45 -5.13 -3.47 -11.10
C ASN A 45 -5.25 -2.17 -11.91
N ASP A 46 -4.92 -2.21 -13.19
CA ASP A 46 -4.94 -1.06 -14.11
C ASP A 46 -6.36 -0.59 -14.51
N THR A 47 -7.39 -1.40 -14.25
CA THR A 47 -8.78 -1.09 -14.60
C THR A 47 -9.68 -0.90 -13.38
N THR A 48 -9.49 -1.66 -12.31
CA THR A 48 -10.44 -1.77 -11.21
C THR A 48 -9.93 -1.05 -9.96
N GLY A 49 -10.73 -0.11 -9.46
CA GLY A 49 -10.37 0.65 -8.25
C GLY A 49 -11.56 1.29 -7.55
N TRP A 50 -11.31 1.71 -6.31
CA TRP A 50 -12.30 2.38 -5.45
C TRP A 50 -11.72 3.65 -4.87
N LEU A 51 -12.57 4.65 -4.72
CA LEU A 51 -12.31 5.93 -4.08
C LEU A 51 -13.31 6.13 -2.96
N ILE A 52 -12.84 6.55 -1.80
CA ILE A 52 -13.70 6.91 -0.68
C ILE A 52 -13.64 8.41 -0.41
N THR A 53 -14.73 8.95 0.11
CA THR A 53 -14.85 10.37 0.38
C THR A 53 -15.22 10.67 1.82
N ARG A 54 -14.84 11.85 2.26
CA ARG A 54 -15.19 12.38 3.59
C ARG A 54 -16.70 12.61 3.77
N SER A 55 -17.44 12.61 2.66
CA SER A 55 -18.92 12.75 2.65
C SER A 55 -19.63 11.39 2.73
N GLY A 56 -18.94 10.32 3.10
CA GLY A 56 -19.54 8.99 3.25
C GLY A 56 -19.81 8.23 1.95
N GLN A 57 -19.15 8.62 0.85
CA GLN A 57 -19.35 7.98 -0.45
C GLN A 57 -18.22 7.00 -0.76
N ILE A 58 -18.58 5.92 -1.46
CA ILE A 58 -17.64 4.99 -2.09
C ILE A 58 -17.96 4.97 -3.58
N PHE A 59 -16.94 5.30 -4.39
CA PHE A 59 -17.00 5.23 -5.84
C PHE A 59 -16.18 4.06 -6.36
N HIS A 60 -16.61 3.46 -7.45
CA HIS A 60 -15.90 2.39 -8.15
C HIS A 60 -15.65 2.75 -9.60
N THR A 61 -14.50 2.31 -10.10
CA THR A 61 -14.15 2.32 -11.52
C THR A 61 -13.80 0.92 -11.99
N SER A 62 -14.18 0.59 -13.24
CA SER A 62 -13.79 -0.65 -13.93
C SER A 62 -13.00 -0.38 -15.22
N ASP A 63 -12.60 0.88 -15.46
CA ASP A 63 -11.91 1.33 -16.67
C ASP A 63 -10.67 2.20 -16.36
N GLY A 64 -10.08 1.96 -15.18
CA GLY A 64 -8.85 2.63 -14.74
C GLY A 64 -9.04 4.10 -14.40
N GLY A 65 -10.26 4.48 -14.00
CA GLY A 65 -10.62 5.82 -13.57
C GLY A 65 -11.16 6.71 -14.69
N SER A 66 -11.42 6.16 -15.89
CA SER A 66 -12.04 6.93 -16.98
C SER A 66 -13.50 7.25 -16.70
N SER A 67 -14.19 6.39 -15.93
CA SER A 67 -15.53 6.62 -15.39
C SER A 67 -15.67 6.09 -13.97
N TRP A 68 -16.61 6.64 -13.20
CA TRP A 68 -16.85 6.31 -11.81
C TRP A 68 -18.34 6.13 -11.53
N ILE A 69 -18.67 5.12 -10.72
CA ILE A 69 -20.04 4.82 -10.28
C ILE A 69 -20.06 4.89 -8.76
N GLU A 70 -21.00 5.64 -8.19
CA GLU A 70 -21.25 5.66 -6.75
C GLU A 70 -21.90 4.33 -6.33
N GLN A 71 -21.27 3.61 -5.39
CA GLN A 71 -21.74 2.33 -4.87
C GLN A 71 -22.36 2.45 -3.47
N LEU A 72 -21.92 3.43 -2.69
CA LEU A 72 -22.46 3.71 -1.35
C LEU A 72 -22.48 5.22 -1.10
N HIS A 73 -23.52 5.68 -0.41
CA HIS A 73 -23.59 7.02 0.15
C HIS A 73 -24.25 6.98 1.54
N ASP A 74 -23.45 6.92 2.57
CA ASP A 74 -23.89 7.09 3.96
C ASP A 74 -23.50 8.47 4.45
N THR A 75 -24.46 9.39 4.51
CA THR A 75 -24.24 10.80 4.90
C THR A 75 -23.84 10.97 6.37
N THR A 76 -23.94 9.91 7.18
CA THR A 76 -23.51 9.89 8.59
C THR A 76 -22.07 9.43 8.75
N ALA A 77 -21.45 8.89 7.70
CA ALA A 77 -20.11 8.36 7.73
C ALA A 77 -19.07 9.35 7.20
N TYR A 78 -17.88 9.26 7.76
CA TYR A 78 -16.66 9.88 7.25
C TYR A 78 -15.73 8.75 6.81
N MET A 79 -15.81 8.34 5.53
CA MET A 79 -14.96 7.27 5.03
C MET A 79 -13.49 7.70 5.00
N ARG A 80 -12.60 6.90 5.60
CA ARG A 80 -11.20 7.28 5.83
C ARG A 80 -10.19 6.33 5.21
N CYS A 81 -10.51 5.04 5.10
CA CYS A 81 -9.63 4.02 4.55
C CYS A 81 -10.43 2.96 3.80
N VAL A 82 -9.82 2.38 2.76
CA VAL A 82 -10.39 1.30 1.95
C VAL A 82 -9.30 0.31 1.54
N GLY A 83 -9.65 -0.98 1.56
CA GLY A 83 -8.76 -2.05 1.14
C GLY A 83 -9.56 -3.24 0.64
N PHE A 84 -9.03 -3.92 -0.38
CA PHE A 84 -9.61 -5.14 -0.93
C PHE A 84 -8.63 -6.30 -0.76
N MET A 85 -9.14 -7.41 -0.26
CA MET A 85 -8.39 -8.65 -0.06
C MET A 85 -8.27 -9.45 -1.35
N ASP A 86 -9.32 -9.42 -2.18
CA ASP A 86 -9.36 -10.01 -3.52
C ASP A 86 -10.25 -9.16 -4.45
N ASP A 87 -10.70 -9.70 -5.57
CA ASP A 87 -11.50 -8.97 -6.56
C ASP A 87 -12.95 -8.71 -6.10
N LEU A 88 -13.43 -9.41 -5.08
CA LEU A 88 -14.82 -9.34 -4.60
C LEU A 88 -14.96 -8.81 -3.18
N HIS A 89 -13.97 -9.11 -2.31
CA HIS A 89 -14.05 -8.86 -0.87
C HIS A 89 -13.26 -7.61 -0.49
N GLY A 90 -13.96 -6.62 0.03
CA GLY A 90 -13.38 -5.35 0.43
C GLY A 90 -13.94 -4.82 1.75
N ILE A 91 -13.14 -4.00 2.42
CA ILE A 91 -13.47 -3.32 3.67
C ILE A 91 -13.24 -1.83 3.49
N ALA A 92 -14.17 -1.02 4.03
CA ALA A 92 -14.01 0.42 4.18
C ALA A 92 -14.18 0.82 5.65
N GLY A 93 -13.34 1.73 6.11
CA GLY A 93 -13.33 2.20 7.49
C GLY A 93 -13.88 3.63 7.61
N ASN A 94 -14.73 3.84 8.62
CA ASN A 94 -15.27 5.13 9.03
C ASN A 94 -14.38 5.73 10.14
N LEU A 95 -14.02 7.00 10.02
CA LEU A 95 -13.23 7.71 11.01
C LEU A 95 -14.04 8.11 12.26
N LEU A 96 -15.30 8.47 12.06
CA LEU A 96 -16.17 9.00 13.09
C LEU A 96 -17.35 8.05 13.30
N ALA A 97 -17.08 6.92 13.94
CA ALA A 97 -18.14 6.05 14.42
C ALA A 97 -18.75 6.70 15.66
N ASP A 98 -19.84 7.38 15.48
CA ASP A 98 -20.64 8.01 16.54
C ASP A 98 -21.43 6.99 17.38
N SER A 99 -22.55 7.40 17.95
CA SER A 99 -23.46 6.53 18.72
C SER A 99 -24.01 5.33 17.93
N LEU A 100 -24.01 5.37 16.59
CA LEU A 100 -24.44 4.26 15.72
C LEU A 100 -23.33 3.23 15.51
N ARG A 101 -22.08 3.62 15.73
CA ARG A 101 -20.87 2.76 15.64
C ARG A 101 -20.73 1.99 14.33
N ASN A 102 -21.09 2.60 13.22
CA ASN A 102 -20.81 2.08 11.89
C ASN A 102 -19.31 2.23 11.57
N VAL A 103 -18.47 1.41 12.22
CA VAL A 103 -16.99 1.54 12.14
C VAL A 103 -16.45 1.01 10.84
N LEU A 104 -17.02 -0.11 10.36
CA LEU A 104 -16.56 -0.86 9.21
C LEU A 104 -17.74 -1.17 8.29
N TYR A 105 -17.47 -1.09 6.99
CA TYR A 105 -18.35 -1.54 5.92
C TYR A 105 -17.65 -2.64 5.16
N LYS A 106 -18.37 -3.70 4.79
CA LYS A 106 -17.85 -4.81 4.01
C LYS A 106 -18.62 -5.04 2.73
N THR A 107 -17.95 -5.58 1.73
CA THR A 107 -18.55 -6.06 0.49
C THR A 107 -18.03 -7.44 0.14
N HIS A 108 -18.89 -8.28 -0.48
CA HIS A 108 -18.58 -9.61 -1.00
C HIS A 108 -18.76 -9.69 -2.53
N ASN A 109 -18.97 -8.56 -3.20
CA ASN A 109 -19.32 -8.51 -4.60
C ASN A 109 -18.74 -7.28 -5.31
N ALA A 110 -17.48 -6.94 -4.99
CA ALA A 110 -16.75 -5.80 -5.56
C ALA A 110 -17.46 -4.45 -5.33
N GLY A 111 -18.21 -4.33 -4.23
CA GLY A 111 -18.90 -3.10 -3.85
C GLY A 111 -20.26 -2.90 -4.52
N LEU A 112 -20.80 -3.89 -5.26
CA LEU A 112 -22.18 -3.80 -5.75
C LEU A 112 -23.17 -3.62 -4.59
N THR A 113 -22.84 -4.17 -3.43
CA THR A 113 -23.49 -3.90 -2.14
C THR A 113 -22.44 -3.74 -1.05
N TRP A 114 -22.66 -2.78 -0.16
CA TRP A 114 -21.88 -2.57 1.05
C TRP A 114 -22.78 -2.73 2.27
N GLU A 115 -22.32 -3.46 3.25
CA GLU A 115 -23.02 -3.74 4.49
C GLU A 115 -22.19 -3.25 5.67
N VAL A 116 -22.85 -2.70 6.70
CA VAL A 116 -22.18 -2.38 7.96
C VAL A 116 -21.80 -3.69 8.65
N VAL A 117 -20.56 -3.79 9.10
CA VAL A 117 -20.10 -4.93 9.89
C VAL A 117 -20.83 -4.93 11.23
N ASP A 118 -21.47 -6.07 11.55
CA ASP A 118 -22.16 -6.23 12.83
C ASP A 118 -21.17 -6.16 13.99
N THR A 119 -21.36 -5.22 14.90
CA THR A 119 -20.48 -5.04 16.05
C THR A 119 -20.44 -6.26 16.97
N SER A 120 -21.41 -7.16 16.91
CA SER A 120 -21.40 -8.44 17.65
C SER A 120 -20.33 -9.41 17.17
N THR A 121 -19.79 -9.20 15.96
CA THR A 121 -18.68 -9.98 15.39
C THR A 121 -17.30 -9.44 15.77
N ILE A 122 -17.26 -8.32 16.51
CA ILE A 122 -16.02 -7.69 17.00
C ILE A 122 -15.77 -8.13 18.44
N THR A 123 -14.72 -8.91 18.64
CA THR A 123 -14.23 -9.28 19.99
C THR A 123 -13.34 -8.16 20.52
N GLY A 124 -13.58 -7.76 21.76
CA GLY A 124 -12.89 -6.62 22.40
C GLY A 124 -13.73 -5.35 22.38
N GLU A 125 -13.08 -4.20 22.58
CA GLU A 125 -13.76 -2.91 22.58
C GLU A 125 -14.05 -2.46 21.15
N ILE A 126 -15.27 -1.99 20.88
CA ILE A 126 -15.64 -1.50 19.54
C ILE A 126 -14.91 -0.18 19.28
N PRO A 127 -14.13 -0.09 18.17
CA PRO A 127 -13.39 1.14 17.86
C PRO A 127 -14.32 2.34 17.63
N TYR A 128 -13.82 3.52 17.93
CA TYR A 128 -14.51 4.79 17.63
C TYR A 128 -14.22 5.30 16.22
N GLY A 129 -13.40 4.61 15.46
CA GLY A 129 -13.08 4.92 14.06
C GLY A 129 -11.76 4.33 13.61
N LEU A 130 -11.59 4.24 12.28
CA LEU A 130 -10.39 3.72 11.66
C LEU A 130 -9.81 4.71 10.65
N CYS A 131 -8.48 4.74 10.54
CA CYS A 131 -7.73 5.62 9.64
C CYS A 131 -6.96 4.88 8.55
N GLY A 132 -6.53 3.65 8.81
CA GLY A 132 -5.72 2.83 7.91
C GLY A 132 -6.22 1.40 7.83
N LEU A 133 -6.04 0.78 6.66
CA LEU A 133 -6.28 -0.64 6.38
C LEU A 133 -5.13 -1.22 5.57
N SER A 134 -4.73 -2.45 5.89
CA SER A 134 -3.73 -3.23 5.16
C SER A 134 -4.23 -4.66 4.94
N ALA A 135 -4.67 -4.97 3.73
CA ALA A 135 -5.00 -6.33 3.32
C ALA A 135 -3.73 -7.05 2.88
N VAL A 136 -3.50 -8.24 3.43
CA VAL A 136 -2.28 -9.03 3.19
C VAL A 136 -2.54 -10.17 2.21
N ASP A 137 -3.68 -10.82 2.38
CA ASP A 137 -4.16 -11.90 1.52
C ASP A 137 -5.70 -11.94 1.51
N SER A 138 -6.30 -12.97 0.92
CA SER A 138 -7.75 -13.09 0.77
C SER A 138 -8.54 -13.26 2.08
N LEU A 139 -7.88 -13.54 3.19
CA LEU A 139 -8.50 -13.76 4.49
C LEU A 139 -8.02 -12.78 5.56
N THR A 140 -6.81 -12.22 5.39
CA THR A 140 -6.14 -11.44 6.42
C THR A 140 -6.17 -9.96 6.11
N ILE A 141 -6.73 -9.18 7.02
CA ILE A 141 -6.73 -7.72 6.96
C ILE A 141 -6.53 -7.11 8.34
N PHE A 142 -5.74 -6.06 8.38
CA PHE A 142 -5.42 -5.29 9.57
C PHE A 142 -5.94 -3.87 9.42
N GLY A 143 -6.30 -3.24 10.54
CA GLY A 143 -6.72 -1.85 10.56
C GLY A 143 -6.25 -1.12 11.82
N CYS A 144 -6.12 0.19 11.73
CA CYS A 144 -5.82 1.05 12.87
C CYS A 144 -6.58 2.37 12.83
N GLY A 145 -6.75 2.99 13.97
CA GLY A 145 -7.34 4.31 14.13
C GLY A 145 -7.40 4.70 15.60
N ARG A 146 -7.67 5.94 15.89
CA ARG A 146 -7.89 7.13 15.05
C ARG A 146 -6.92 8.25 15.43
N HIS A 147 -6.88 9.31 14.63
CA HIS A 147 -5.90 10.39 14.77
C HIS A 147 -6.14 11.37 15.95
N HIS A 148 -7.26 11.27 16.65
CA HIS A 148 -7.59 12.02 17.86
C HIS A 148 -7.97 11.09 19.01
N GLY A 149 -7.37 9.88 19.05
CA GLY A 149 -7.68 8.91 20.08
C GLY A 149 -9.18 8.62 20.30
N PRO A 150 -9.51 7.63 21.08
CA PRO A 150 -8.61 6.57 21.52
C PRO A 150 -8.09 5.74 20.36
N ALA A 151 -6.84 5.25 20.51
CA ALA A 151 -6.16 4.48 19.49
C ALA A 151 -6.57 3.00 19.51
N TYR A 152 -6.90 2.44 18.36
CA TYR A 152 -7.26 1.03 18.20
C TYR A 152 -6.43 0.35 17.12
N PHE A 153 -6.10 -0.91 17.37
CA PHE A 153 -5.67 -1.86 16.37
C PHE A 153 -6.76 -2.91 16.19
N VAL A 154 -7.10 -3.27 14.95
CA VAL A 154 -8.07 -4.31 14.63
C VAL A 154 -7.51 -5.29 13.61
N ARG A 155 -7.92 -6.55 13.68
CA ARG A 155 -7.52 -7.58 12.73
C ARG A 155 -8.63 -8.58 12.46
N SER A 156 -8.61 -9.14 11.27
CA SER A 156 -9.46 -10.26 10.85
C SER A 156 -8.60 -11.27 10.09
N PHE A 157 -8.88 -12.56 10.30
CA PHE A 157 -8.24 -13.69 9.63
C PHE A 157 -9.22 -14.57 8.85
N ASP A 158 -10.44 -14.08 8.65
CA ASP A 158 -11.54 -14.80 7.99
C ASP A 158 -12.24 -13.97 6.91
N GLY A 159 -11.52 -13.01 6.33
CA GLY A 159 -12.04 -12.17 5.26
C GLY A 159 -12.94 -11.04 5.74
N GLY A 160 -12.83 -10.63 7.01
CA GLY A 160 -13.64 -9.55 7.58
C GLY A 160 -14.98 -10.00 8.15
N GLU A 161 -15.20 -11.32 8.32
CA GLU A 161 -16.42 -11.84 8.93
C GLU A 161 -16.43 -11.65 10.45
N SER A 162 -15.27 -11.85 11.10
CA SER A 162 -15.07 -11.56 12.50
C SER A 162 -13.79 -10.74 12.72
N TRP A 163 -13.77 -10.00 13.81
CA TRP A 163 -12.70 -9.07 14.13
C TRP A 163 -12.25 -9.19 15.58
N GLU A 164 -10.97 -9.00 15.79
CA GLU A 164 -10.39 -8.73 17.11
C GLU A 164 -9.99 -7.27 17.19
N SER A 165 -10.35 -6.59 18.28
CA SER A 165 -10.08 -5.17 18.49
C SER A 165 -9.32 -4.97 19.80
N PHE A 166 -8.25 -4.20 19.73
CA PHE A 166 -7.35 -3.91 20.82
C PHE A 166 -7.33 -2.39 21.05
N ASN A 167 -7.71 -1.95 22.25
CA ASN A 167 -7.54 -0.57 22.68
C ASN A 167 -6.05 -0.36 23.00
N MET A 168 -5.40 0.55 22.29
CA MET A 168 -3.97 0.84 22.38
C MET A 168 -3.67 2.10 23.20
N SER A 169 -4.69 2.75 23.78
CA SER A 169 -4.58 4.09 24.39
C SER A 169 -3.64 4.16 25.59
N ASP A 170 -3.33 3.03 26.24
CA ASP A 170 -2.32 2.97 27.30
C ASP A 170 -0.88 3.11 26.76
N SER A 171 -0.68 2.90 25.48
CA SER A 171 0.64 2.88 24.83
C SER A 171 0.83 3.96 23.79
N VAL A 172 -0.26 4.38 23.11
CA VAL A 172 -0.25 5.36 22.02
C VAL A 172 -1.49 6.23 22.04
N GLY A 173 -1.34 7.52 21.76
CA GLY A 173 -2.47 8.45 21.76
C GLY A 173 -3.28 8.42 20.47
N ALA A 174 -2.62 8.23 19.31
CA ALA A 174 -3.24 8.26 18.00
C ALA A 174 -2.59 7.27 17.03
N LEU A 175 -3.40 6.61 16.20
CA LEU A 175 -2.95 5.76 15.09
C LEU A 175 -3.54 6.23 13.77
N ILE A 176 -2.73 6.31 12.72
CA ILE A 176 -3.11 6.97 11.46
C ILE A 176 -2.96 6.08 10.24
N ASP A 177 -1.89 5.31 10.15
CA ASP A 177 -1.67 4.39 9.02
C ASP A 177 -0.93 3.15 9.47
N LEU A 178 -1.04 2.08 8.69
CA LEU A 178 -0.33 0.83 8.95
C LEU A 178 0.05 0.18 7.62
N TYR A 179 1.07 -0.68 7.70
CA TYR A 179 1.53 -1.50 6.59
C TYR A 179 1.97 -2.87 7.11
N PHE A 180 1.46 -3.94 6.51
CA PHE A 180 1.86 -5.31 6.78
C PHE A 180 2.47 -5.93 5.53
N TRP A 181 3.63 -6.58 5.67
CA TRP A 181 4.29 -7.34 4.59
C TRP A 181 3.69 -8.73 4.43
N ASP A 182 3.28 -9.31 5.54
CA ASP A 182 2.68 -10.64 5.64
C ASP A 182 1.77 -10.69 6.88
N GLN A 183 1.21 -11.86 7.19
CA GLN A 183 0.32 -12.03 8.34
C GLN A 183 0.98 -11.72 9.69
N ASN A 184 2.31 -11.78 9.80
CA ASN A 184 3.02 -11.63 11.07
C ASN A 184 3.67 -10.27 11.23
N ARG A 185 4.30 -9.77 10.16
CA ARG A 185 5.18 -8.60 10.22
C ARG A 185 4.49 -7.35 9.70
N GLY A 186 4.48 -6.33 10.55
CA GLY A 186 3.85 -5.06 10.21
C GLY A 186 4.36 -3.89 11.02
N ILE A 187 4.00 -2.69 10.57
CA ILE A 187 4.22 -1.44 11.29
C ILE A 187 2.93 -0.63 11.38
N MET A 188 2.82 0.16 12.46
CA MET A 188 1.82 1.21 12.63
C MET A 188 2.50 2.53 12.94
N ILE A 189 1.88 3.63 12.52
CA ILE A 189 2.36 4.97 12.76
C ILE A 189 1.26 5.87 13.32
N GLY A 190 1.69 6.88 14.09
CA GLY A 190 0.77 7.83 14.67
C GLY A 190 1.48 8.84 15.56
N GLY A 191 0.91 9.07 16.73
CA GLY A 191 1.41 9.99 17.73
C GLY A 191 1.33 9.43 19.15
N THR A 192 2.23 9.89 20.01
CA THR A 192 2.31 9.47 21.42
C THR A 192 1.14 9.95 22.26
N ASP A 193 0.48 11.04 21.86
CA ASP A 193 -0.64 11.64 22.58
C ASP A 193 -1.82 11.89 21.64
N GLU A 194 -3.04 11.82 22.18
CA GLU A 194 -4.28 12.15 21.45
C GLU A 194 -4.43 13.66 21.24
N HIS A 195 -3.79 14.48 22.09
CA HIS A 195 -3.77 15.93 22.00
C HIS A 195 -2.60 16.37 21.11
N SER A 196 -2.93 17.11 20.11
CA SER A 196 -1.98 17.47 19.06
C SER A 196 -0.76 18.26 19.52
N ASP A 197 -0.86 19.00 20.62
CA ASP A 197 0.18 19.92 21.07
C ASP A 197 1.33 19.21 21.79
N ASP A 198 1.04 18.05 22.39
CA ASP A 198 2.01 17.24 23.14
C ASP A 198 2.42 15.97 22.38
N SER A 199 1.83 15.70 21.21
CA SER A 199 2.05 14.48 20.47
C SER A 199 3.38 14.49 19.72
N HIS A 200 4.18 13.46 19.93
CA HIS A 200 5.38 13.14 19.18
C HIS A 200 5.07 12.03 18.17
N MET A 201 5.63 12.11 16.98
CA MET A 201 5.52 11.04 16.00
C MET A 201 6.10 9.74 16.56
N LEU A 202 5.44 8.61 16.28
CA LEU A 202 5.93 7.30 16.68
C LEU A 202 5.76 6.24 15.57
N VAL A 203 6.61 5.20 15.63
CA VAL A 203 6.52 3.99 14.82
C VAL A 203 6.52 2.77 15.74
N LEU A 204 5.52 1.92 15.55
CA LEU A 204 5.40 0.63 16.21
C LEU A 204 5.69 -0.49 15.19
N PHE A 205 6.35 -1.55 15.65
CA PHE A 205 6.70 -2.72 14.85
C PHE A 205 6.20 -4.00 15.52
N THR A 206 5.70 -4.95 14.72
CA THR A 206 5.29 -6.29 15.18
C THR A 206 5.87 -7.38 14.31
N GLU A 207 6.13 -8.57 14.89
CA GLU A 207 6.50 -9.81 14.20
C GLU A 207 5.52 -10.97 14.49
N ASN A 208 4.38 -10.67 15.14
CA ASN A 208 3.42 -11.68 15.61
C ASN A 208 1.98 -11.24 15.40
N SER A 209 1.67 -10.70 14.22
CA SER A 209 0.30 -10.30 13.83
C SER A 209 -0.33 -9.21 14.70
N GLY A 210 0.50 -8.47 15.47
CA GLY A 210 0.04 -7.46 16.40
C GLY A 210 -0.35 -7.97 17.79
N ASP A 211 0.02 -9.21 18.16
CA ASP A 211 -0.11 -9.71 19.54
C ASP A 211 0.75 -8.89 20.51
N SER A 212 1.86 -8.36 20.02
CA SER A 212 2.69 -7.38 20.72
C SER A 212 3.33 -6.40 19.75
N TRP A 213 3.63 -5.21 20.25
CA TRP A 213 4.21 -4.12 19.48
C TRP A 213 5.44 -3.58 20.20
N GLU A 214 6.51 -3.37 19.43
CA GLU A 214 7.71 -2.68 19.89
C GLU A 214 7.74 -1.26 19.33
N THR A 215 8.06 -0.26 20.16
CA THR A 215 8.29 1.10 19.69
C THR A 215 9.70 1.19 19.12
N VAL A 216 9.82 1.30 17.81
CA VAL A 216 11.10 1.35 17.09
C VAL A 216 11.55 2.76 16.74
N TYR A 217 10.67 3.75 16.91
CA TYR A 217 11.00 5.16 16.73
C TYR A 217 10.03 6.07 17.48
N VAL A 218 10.58 7.12 18.12
CA VAL A 218 9.82 8.27 18.66
C VAL A 218 10.52 9.55 18.24
N GLY A 219 9.78 10.48 17.65
CA GLY A 219 10.29 11.79 17.25
C GLY A 219 10.63 12.67 18.47
N GLU A 220 11.62 13.55 18.31
CA GLU A 220 12.02 14.48 19.39
C GLU A 220 11.12 15.72 19.47
N ARG A 221 10.33 16.03 18.43
CA ARG A 221 9.52 17.24 18.32
C ARG A 221 8.06 16.97 18.61
N ALA A 222 7.45 17.83 19.41
CA ALA A 222 6.01 17.84 19.64
C ALA A 222 5.26 18.40 18.40
N MET A 223 3.94 18.19 18.36
CA MET A 223 3.05 18.59 17.27
C MET A 223 3.30 17.87 15.94
N GLU A 224 3.88 16.67 15.98
CA GLU A 224 4.17 15.83 14.81
C GLU A 224 3.52 14.46 14.94
N TRP A 225 3.04 13.94 13.77
CA TRP A 225 2.50 12.58 13.63
C TRP A 225 3.05 11.89 12.39
N GLY A 226 3.26 10.58 12.47
CA GLY A 226 3.38 9.74 11.31
C GLY A 226 2.06 9.71 10.53
N TRP A 227 2.11 10.04 9.22
CA TRP A 227 0.87 10.21 8.45
C TRP A 227 0.61 9.13 7.41
N LYS A 228 1.58 8.84 6.56
CA LYS A 228 1.48 7.80 5.52
C LYS A 228 2.76 7.02 5.38
N ILE A 229 2.62 5.76 4.97
CA ILE A 229 3.70 4.78 4.82
C ILE A 229 3.83 4.40 3.35
N SER A 230 5.06 4.26 2.88
CA SER A 230 5.39 3.72 1.56
C SER A 230 6.61 2.81 1.61
N PHE A 231 6.46 1.56 1.16
CA PHE A 231 7.57 0.61 1.02
C PHE A 231 7.74 0.23 -0.45
N PRO A 232 8.69 0.84 -1.18
CA PRO A 232 9.02 0.43 -2.55
C PRO A 232 9.80 -0.89 -2.62
N SER A 233 10.30 -1.39 -1.50
CA SER A 233 10.92 -2.72 -1.36
C SER A 233 10.75 -3.24 0.07
N GLU A 234 11.06 -4.52 0.32
CA GLU A 234 10.96 -5.11 1.65
C GLU A 234 11.84 -4.42 2.71
N SER A 235 13.00 -3.86 2.31
CA SER A 235 13.96 -3.24 3.22
C SER A 235 13.88 -1.72 3.27
N ILE A 236 13.45 -1.06 2.18
CA ILE A 236 13.44 0.40 2.09
C ILE A 236 12.02 0.91 2.24
N GLY A 237 11.81 1.78 3.22
CA GLY A 237 10.53 2.39 3.50
C GLY A 237 10.64 3.87 3.85
N TYR A 238 9.52 4.56 3.71
CA TYR A 238 9.38 5.99 3.94
C TYR A 238 8.10 6.29 4.70
N ILE A 239 8.15 7.29 5.59
CA ILE A 239 6.99 7.77 6.33
C ILE A 239 6.94 9.28 6.23
N SER A 240 5.80 9.84 5.82
CA SER A 240 5.56 11.28 5.91
C SER A 240 5.23 11.66 7.36
N ILE A 241 5.75 12.81 7.79
CA ILE A 241 5.45 13.42 9.08
C ILE A 241 4.55 14.62 8.85
N GLN A 242 3.33 14.57 9.34
CA GLN A 242 2.47 15.74 9.36
C GLN A 242 2.77 16.56 10.60
N LYS A 243 2.99 17.85 10.36
CA LYS A 243 3.24 18.86 11.37
C LYS A 243 2.08 19.84 11.48
N LYS A 244 1.78 20.32 12.69
CA LYS A 244 0.81 21.40 12.87
C LYS A 244 1.30 22.73 12.27
N PRO A 245 0.43 23.52 11.63
CA PRO A 245 0.79 24.79 11.02
C PRO A 245 1.37 25.85 11.94
N TYR A 246 1.23 25.72 13.25
CA TYR A 246 1.64 26.71 14.25
C TYR A 246 2.90 26.33 15.05
N SER A 247 3.64 25.32 14.58
CA SER A 247 4.88 24.94 15.25
C SER A 247 6.02 25.86 14.81
N ASP A 248 6.86 26.28 15.75
CA ASP A 248 7.98 27.24 15.54
C ASP A 248 9.12 26.70 14.66
N ALA A 249 9.10 25.43 14.25
CA ALA A 249 10.19 24.83 13.49
C ALA A 249 10.00 25.06 11.99
N THR A 250 10.98 25.68 11.35
CA THR A 250 11.03 25.99 9.92
C THR A 250 11.35 24.79 9.04
N THR A 251 11.97 23.73 9.60
CA THR A 251 12.37 22.53 8.87
C THR A 251 11.34 21.42 9.06
N GLU A 252 10.92 20.81 7.96
CA GLU A 252 10.10 19.62 7.95
C GLU A 252 10.94 18.38 7.66
N TYR A 253 10.48 17.24 8.18
CA TYR A 253 11.18 15.97 8.10
C TYR A 253 10.25 14.86 7.59
N PHE A 254 10.85 13.83 7.07
CA PHE A 254 10.21 12.54 6.81
C PHE A 254 11.15 11.43 7.30
N LEU A 255 10.64 10.22 7.49
CA LEU A 255 11.47 9.10 7.91
C LEU A 255 11.81 8.20 6.74
N LYS A 256 12.99 7.60 6.81
CA LYS A 256 13.48 6.55 5.94
C LYS A 256 14.01 5.38 6.75
N THR A 257 13.71 4.17 6.31
CA THR A 257 14.33 2.92 6.78
C THR A 257 15.07 2.24 5.63
N THR A 258 16.09 1.45 5.94
CA THR A 258 16.83 0.60 4.98
C THR A 258 16.93 -0.85 5.45
N ASP A 259 16.30 -1.20 6.55
CA ASP A 259 16.33 -2.51 7.21
C ASP A 259 14.92 -3.11 7.45
N GLY A 260 13.93 -2.65 6.68
CA GLY A 260 12.55 -3.17 6.76
C GLY A 260 11.78 -2.67 7.98
N GLY A 261 12.09 -1.46 8.45
CA GLY A 261 11.34 -0.79 9.50
C GLY A 261 11.85 -1.03 10.93
N LEU A 262 12.99 -1.71 11.10
CA LEU A 262 13.61 -1.95 12.41
C LEU A 262 14.28 -0.69 12.96
N THR A 263 14.88 0.11 12.08
CA THR A 263 15.45 1.41 12.43
C THR A 263 15.02 2.50 11.45
N TRP A 264 14.90 3.73 11.92
CA TRP A 264 14.43 4.86 11.13
C TRP A 264 15.36 6.05 11.27
N PHE A 265 15.54 6.77 10.15
CA PHE A 265 16.35 7.97 10.06
C PHE A 265 15.48 9.13 9.63
N GLU A 266 15.58 10.25 10.34
CA GLU A 266 14.99 11.51 9.90
C GLU A 266 15.81 12.12 8.77
N LEU A 267 15.14 12.52 7.72
CA LEU A 267 15.70 13.27 6.61
C LEU A 267 14.97 14.61 6.51
N PRO A 268 15.69 15.74 6.55
CA PRO A 268 15.08 17.03 6.32
C PRO A 268 14.71 17.17 4.85
N PHE A 269 13.56 17.78 4.58
CA PHE A 269 13.31 18.33 3.27
C PHE A 269 12.95 19.80 3.44
N MET A 270 13.55 20.66 2.64
CA MET A 270 13.26 22.08 2.68
C MET A 270 12.62 22.51 1.38
N PHE A 271 11.55 23.24 1.48
CA PHE A 271 10.99 23.96 0.34
C PHE A 271 11.84 25.21 0.09
N ALA A 272 12.30 25.43 -1.15
CA ALA A 272 13.31 26.45 -1.48
C ALA A 272 12.87 27.92 -1.26
N ASP A 273 11.61 28.17 -0.89
CA ASP A 273 11.04 29.54 -0.88
C ASP A 273 10.10 29.81 0.31
N THR A 274 10.41 29.26 1.50
CA THR A 274 9.55 29.47 2.67
C THR A 274 9.94 30.69 3.46
N SER A 275 9.06 31.68 3.49
CA SER A 275 8.97 32.64 4.59
C SER A 275 8.60 31.89 5.88
N GLU A 276 8.99 32.39 7.05
CA GLU A 276 8.77 31.76 8.38
C GLU A 276 7.30 31.36 8.69
N GLU A 277 6.33 31.79 7.85
CA GLU A 277 4.89 31.50 8.01
C GLU A 277 4.40 30.28 7.21
N ASP A 278 5.27 29.60 6.44
CA ASP A 278 4.85 28.64 5.42
C ASP A 278 5.30 27.20 5.66
N VAL A 279 4.61 26.50 6.56
CA VAL A 279 4.75 25.05 6.77
C VAL A 279 4.19 24.28 5.57
N TYR A 280 4.91 23.27 5.07
CA TYR A 280 4.44 22.40 3.98
C TYR A 280 3.34 21.45 4.45
N SER A 281 3.42 20.97 5.67
CA SER A 281 2.48 20.00 6.29
C SER A 281 2.26 18.75 5.43
N SER A 282 3.27 17.91 5.38
CA SER A 282 3.31 16.69 4.56
C SER A 282 2.19 15.73 4.94
N GLN A 283 1.48 15.20 3.93
CA GLN A 283 0.50 14.13 4.14
C GLN A 283 0.83 12.91 3.29
N ALA A 284 0.68 12.99 1.97
CA ALA A 284 1.02 11.86 1.12
C ALA A 284 2.53 11.62 1.07
N ILE A 285 2.91 10.36 1.05
CA ILE A 285 4.22 9.90 0.58
C ILE A 285 4.00 8.63 -0.24
N GLY A 286 4.68 8.52 -1.38
CA GLY A 286 4.61 7.33 -2.23
C GLY A 286 5.87 7.20 -3.05
N PHE A 287 6.54 6.06 -2.94
CA PHE A 287 7.74 5.74 -3.69
C PHE A 287 7.46 4.56 -4.63
N ILE A 288 7.80 4.72 -5.91
CA ILE A 288 7.69 3.64 -6.90
C ILE A 288 8.97 2.81 -6.98
N THR A 289 10.11 3.41 -6.65
CA THR A 289 11.41 2.75 -6.49
C THR A 289 12.08 3.25 -5.20
N PRO A 290 13.17 2.61 -4.74
CA PRO A 290 13.94 3.10 -3.61
C PRO A 290 14.47 4.54 -3.73
N THR A 291 14.50 5.11 -4.93
CA THR A 291 15.02 6.46 -5.17
C THR A 291 13.98 7.43 -5.71
N ARG A 292 12.94 6.95 -6.40
CA ARG A 292 11.94 7.81 -7.04
C ARG A 292 10.64 7.80 -6.27
N GLY A 293 10.21 8.99 -5.82
CA GLY A 293 8.99 9.12 -5.03
C GLY A 293 8.44 10.54 -5.02
N TRP A 294 7.27 10.68 -4.39
CA TRP A 294 6.52 11.93 -4.30
C TRP A 294 6.00 12.16 -2.89
N MET A 295 5.82 13.42 -2.57
CA MET A 295 5.26 13.90 -1.30
C MET A 295 4.18 14.94 -1.57
N GLY A 296 3.01 14.82 -0.94
CA GLY A 296 1.89 15.73 -1.05
C GLY A 296 1.64 16.53 0.22
N SER A 297 1.13 17.75 0.07
CA SER A 297 0.80 18.68 1.16
C SER A 297 -0.69 18.70 1.48
N TYR A 298 -1.02 18.99 2.73
CA TYR A 298 -2.39 19.32 3.16
C TYR A 298 -2.76 20.79 2.91
N ILE A 299 -1.77 21.68 2.84
CA ILE A 299 -1.99 23.11 2.67
C ILE A 299 -2.28 23.40 1.20
N ASN A 300 -3.35 24.18 0.95
CA ASN A 300 -3.70 24.63 -0.39
C ASN A 300 -2.53 25.40 -1.01
N ASP A 301 -2.43 25.28 -2.33
CA ASP A 301 -1.44 25.96 -3.17
C ASP A 301 0.01 25.52 -2.97
N ARG A 302 0.27 24.49 -2.15
CA ARG A 302 1.57 23.83 -2.11
C ARG A 302 1.63 22.74 -3.17
N PRO A 303 2.64 22.76 -4.04
CA PRO A 303 2.81 21.72 -5.06
C PRO A 303 3.14 20.38 -4.42
N THR A 304 2.82 19.30 -5.11
CA THR A 304 3.41 18.00 -4.83
C THR A 304 4.90 18.06 -5.15
N LEU A 305 5.74 17.47 -4.30
CA LEU A 305 7.18 17.38 -4.50
C LEU A 305 7.56 16.02 -5.06
N MET A 306 8.68 15.96 -5.79
CA MET A 306 9.26 14.75 -6.36
C MET A 306 10.73 14.64 -6.01
N THR A 307 11.18 13.43 -5.77
CA THR A 307 12.59 13.05 -5.60
C THR A 307 12.99 11.95 -6.58
N GLU A 308 14.25 11.95 -7.03
CA GLU A 308 14.88 10.91 -7.85
C GLU A 308 16.06 10.22 -7.12
N ASP A 309 16.41 10.71 -5.92
CA ASP A 309 17.60 10.30 -5.16
C ASP A 309 17.28 9.74 -3.77
N GLY A 310 16.01 9.32 -3.57
CA GLY A 310 15.57 8.72 -2.32
C GLY A 310 15.37 9.72 -1.18
N GLY A 311 15.01 10.94 -1.55
CA GLY A 311 14.66 12.01 -0.62
C GLY A 311 15.83 12.91 -0.19
N VAL A 312 16.99 12.80 -0.84
CA VAL A 312 18.15 13.69 -0.57
C VAL A 312 17.86 15.10 -1.14
N SER A 313 17.20 15.16 -2.31
CA SER A 313 16.72 16.40 -2.90
C SER A 313 15.29 16.26 -3.40
N TRP A 314 14.57 17.40 -3.42
CA TRP A 314 13.17 17.48 -3.83
C TRP A 314 12.97 18.63 -4.80
N THR A 315 12.14 18.40 -5.80
CA THR A 315 11.72 19.41 -6.79
C THR A 315 10.20 19.43 -6.90
N GLU A 316 9.63 20.52 -7.37
CA GLU A 316 8.19 20.59 -7.61
C GLU A 316 7.78 19.60 -8.70
N ALA A 317 6.70 18.87 -8.43
CA ALA A 317 6.02 18.05 -9.40
C ALA A 317 4.80 18.80 -9.96
N SER A 318 4.57 18.70 -11.26
CA SER A 318 3.50 19.46 -11.93
C SER A 318 2.13 18.80 -11.82
N PHE A 319 1.84 18.11 -10.71
CA PHE A 319 0.53 17.48 -10.49
C PHE A 319 0.04 17.62 -9.06
N GLY A 320 -1.28 17.53 -8.92
CA GLY A 320 -1.95 17.31 -7.66
C GLY A 320 -2.20 18.55 -6.82
N GLN A 321 -3.33 18.57 -6.14
CA GLN A 321 -3.69 19.52 -5.11
C GLN A 321 -4.19 18.75 -3.89
N ASN A 322 -3.69 19.11 -2.70
CA ASN A 322 -4.04 18.47 -1.43
C ASN A 322 -3.90 16.93 -1.47
N VAL A 323 -2.83 16.44 -2.10
CA VAL A 323 -2.60 15.01 -2.28
C VAL A 323 -2.37 14.37 -0.91
N ASN A 324 -3.22 13.40 -0.55
CA ASN A 324 -3.23 12.74 0.75
C ASN A 324 -2.78 11.28 0.71
N ARG A 325 -2.99 10.59 -0.39
CA ARG A 325 -2.58 9.20 -0.59
C ARG A 325 -1.94 9.05 -1.97
N ILE A 326 -0.85 8.30 -2.03
CA ILE A 326 -0.23 7.82 -3.26
C ILE A 326 -0.03 6.33 -3.10
N ARG A 327 -0.54 5.53 -4.03
CA ARG A 327 -0.40 4.08 -4.06
C ARG A 327 0.06 3.62 -5.44
N PHE A 328 1.07 2.78 -5.47
CA PHE A 328 1.53 2.14 -6.70
C PHE A 328 0.95 0.72 -6.80
N VAL A 329 0.34 0.43 -7.94
CA VAL A 329 -0.17 -0.90 -8.29
C VAL A 329 0.99 -1.80 -8.70
N ASN A 330 1.96 -1.21 -9.40
CA ASN A 330 3.19 -1.87 -9.83
C ASN A 330 4.26 -0.81 -10.18
N HIS A 331 5.40 -1.22 -10.78
CA HIS A 331 6.55 -0.35 -11.08
C HIS A 331 6.32 0.68 -12.21
N TRP A 332 5.15 0.67 -12.89
CA TRP A 332 4.82 1.60 -13.97
C TRP A 332 3.45 2.29 -13.80
N LEU A 333 2.64 1.86 -12.83
CA LEU A 333 1.29 2.36 -12.62
C LEU A 333 1.06 2.73 -11.16
N GLY A 334 0.51 3.91 -10.95
CA GLY A 334 0.08 4.37 -9.63
C GLY A 334 -1.12 5.30 -9.70
N TYR A 335 -1.70 5.54 -8.54
CA TYR A 335 -2.82 6.47 -8.37
C TYR A 335 -2.62 7.30 -7.11
N ALA A 336 -3.14 8.53 -7.16
CA ALA A 336 -3.12 9.43 -6.01
C ALA A 336 -4.50 10.04 -5.78
N SER A 337 -4.90 10.19 -4.52
CA SER A 337 -6.09 10.94 -4.12
C SER A 337 -5.68 12.27 -3.49
N GLY A 338 -6.37 13.30 -3.90
CA GLY A 338 -6.26 14.66 -3.39
C GLY A 338 -7.58 15.38 -3.62
N ARG A 339 -7.58 16.58 -4.17
CA ARG A 339 -8.79 17.27 -4.60
C ARG A 339 -9.63 16.44 -5.57
N THR A 340 -8.96 15.63 -6.39
CA THR A 340 -9.54 14.62 -7.27
C THR A 340 -8.61 13.40 -7.32
N VAL A 341 -8.71 12.55 -8.35
CA VAL A 341 -7.83 11.40 -8.56
C VAL A 341 -6.84 11.69 -9.67
N TYR A 342 -5.60 11.30 -9.44
CA TYR A 342 -4.49 11.40 -10.39
C TYR A 342 -3.96 10.01 -10.71
N LYS A 343 -3.58 9.78 -11.97
CA LYS A 343 -3.02 8.53 -12.46
C LYS A 343 -1.58 8.73 -12.92
N TYR A 344 -0.69 7.89 -12.46
CA TYR A 344 0.69 7.79 -12.90
C TYR A 344 0.84 6.65 -13.90
N VAL A 345 1.49 6.91 -15.04
CA VAL A 345 1.84 5.89 -16.01
C VAL A 345 3.27 6.15 -16.52
N ASP A 346 4.19 5.26 -16.19
CA ASP A 346 5.51 5.27 -16.81
C ASP A 346 5.50 4.47 -18.11
N SER A 347 5.29 5.16 -19.22
CA SER A 347 5.26 4.53 -20.55
C SER A 347 6.62 3.96 -20.97
N THR A 348 7.72 4.44 -20.41
CA THR A 348 9.06 3.89 -20.68
C THR A 348 9.26 2.58 -19.94
N ALA A 349 8.86 2.50 -18.68
CA ALA A 349 8.85 1.26 -17.92
C ALA A 349 7.84 0.25 -18.47
N MET A 350 6.68 0.72 -18.98
CA MET A 350 5.70 -0.10 -19.69
C MET A 350 6.27 -0.68 -20.99
N ASN A 351 7.04 0.11 -21.77
CA ASN A 351 7.64 -0.31 -23.04
C ASN A 351 8.88 -1.21 -22.87
N ILE A 352 9.57 -1.13 -21.73
CA ILE A 352 10.65 -2.07 -21.41
C ILE A 352 10.08 -3.49 -21.28
N ASN A 353 8.83 -3.62 -20.82
CA ASN A 353 8.12 -4.90 -20.81
C ASN A 353 7.73 -5.46 -22.20
N THR A 354 7.77 -4.66 -23.28
CA THR A 354 7.50 -5.18 -24.64
C THR A 354 8.73 -5.71 -25.36
N HIS A 355 9.95 -5.52 -24.80
CA HIS A 355 11.18 -6.05 -25.43
C HIS A 355 12.11 -6.88 -24.53
N SER A 356 11.87 -7.00 -23.21
CA SER A 356 12.68 -7.88 -22.38
C SER A 356 12.17 -8.22 -20.96
N ILE A 357 10.93 -7.91 -20.57
CA ILE A 357 10.32 -8.51 -19.39
C ILE A 357 8.81 -8.66 -19.70
N LEU A 358 8.43 -9.80 -20.27
CA LEU A 358 7.07 -10.32 -20.09
C LEU A 358 6.77 -10.31 -18.58
N PRO A 359 5.54 -9.96 -18.10
CA PRO A 359 5.16 -10.15 -16.72
C PRO A 359 5.66 -11.54 -16.33
N ASN A 360 6.29 -11.69 -15.17
CA ASN A 360 6.90 -12.95 -14.78
C ASN A 360 5.93 -14.05 -15.16
N GLN A 361 6.24 -14.75 -16.29
CA GLN A 361 5.34 -15.77 -16.86
C GLN A 361 5.16 -16.92 -15.88
N ILE A 362 5.81 -16.74 -14.71
CA ILE A 362 5.81 -17.68 -13.62
C ILE A 362 5.68 -16.91 -12.29
N SER A 363 4.95 -17.45 -11.35
CA SER A 363 5.00 -17.06 -9.95
C SER A 363 5.40 -18.29 -9.10
N LEU A 364 6.15 -18.05 -8.04
CA LEU A 364 6.54 -19.07 -7.06
C LEU A 364 6.10 -18.56 -5.69
N SER A 365 5.07 -19.20 -5.14
CA SER A 365 4.53 -18.84 -3.83
C SER A 365 5.41 -19.39 -2.70
N GLN A 366 5.23 -18.88 -1.49
CA GLN A 366 5.88 -19.44 -0.31
C GLN A 366 5.39 -20.87 -0.09
N ASN A 367 6.32 -21.77 0.25
CA ASN A 367 5.97 -23.13 0.61
C ASN A 367 5.16 -23.18 1.91
N TYR A 368 4.22 -24.12 2.00
CA TYR A 368 3.43 -24.31 3.21
C TYR A 368 3.38 -25.80 3.61
N PRO A 369 3.61 -26.10 4.91
CA PRO A 369 4.09 -25.19 5.96
C PRO A 369 5.53 -24.70 5.73
N ASN A 370 5.91 -23.57 6.38
CA ASN A 370 7.28 -23.04 6.45
C ASN A 370 7.46 -22.27 7.77
N PRO A 371 8.25 -22.74 8.74
CA PRO A 371 9.08 -23.97 8.71
C PRO A 371 8.27 -25.26 8.55
N PHE A 372 8.89 -26.34 8.01
CA PHE A 372 8.20 -27.60 7.74
C PHE A 372 8.96 -28.84 8.30
N ASN A 373 8.21 -29.93 8.56
CA ASN A 373 8.73 -31.20 9.09
C ASN A 373 7.91 -32.39 8.56
N PRO A 374 8.46 -33.32 7.82
CA PRO A 374 9.53 -33.11 6.83
C PRO A 374 8.99 -32.75 5.45
N ARG A 375 7.66 -32.54 5.32
CA ARG A 375 6.94 -32.36 4.05
C ARG A 375 6.41 -30.94 3.93
N THR A 376 6.56 -30.37 2.74
CA THR A 376 5.97 -29.07 2.39
C THR A 376 5.44 -29.10 0.95
N VAL A 377 4.43 -28.27 0.70
CA VAL A 377 3.88 -28.00 -0.64
C VAL A 377 4.46 -26.69 -1.13
N ILE A 378 4.86 -26.62 -2.39
CA ILE A 378 5.42 -25.44 -3.03
C ILE A 378 4.51 -25.11 -4.21
N PRO A 379 3.60 -24.13 -4.07
CA PRO A 379 2.72 -23.69 -5.14
C PRO A 379 3.47 -22.81 -6.13
N PHE A 380 3.11 -22.89 -7.41
CA PHE A 380 3.58 -22.00 -8.46
C PHE A 380 2.51 -21.83 -9.55
N GLU A 381 2.61 -20.77 -10.31
CA GLU A 381 1.68 -20.45 -11.39
C GLU A 381 2.45 -20.15 -12.67
N LEU A 382 1.90 -20.60 -13.78
CA LEU A 382 2.37 -20.37 -15.12
C LEU A 382 1.30 -19.63 -15.94
N LEU A 383 1.65 -18.51 -16.54
CA LEU A 383 0.71 -17.77 -17.40
C LEU A 383 0.60 -18.37 -18.80
N LYS A 384 1.57 -19.20 -19.21
CA LYS A 384 1.55 -19.96 -20.47
C LYS A 384 2.18 -21.33 -20.30
N ASP A 385 1.90 -22.22 -21.21
CA ASP A 385 2.59 -23.51 -21.28
C ASP A 385 4.10 -23.31 -21.38
N SER A 386 4.85 -23.88 -20.45
CA SER A 386 6.29 -23.64 -20.32
C SER A 386 7.05 -24.90 -19.91
N PHE A 387 8.30 -24.99 -20.37
CA PHE A 387 9.23 -25.97 -19.80
C PHE A 387 9.63 -25.49 -18.40
N VAL A 388 9.37 -26.32 -17.39
CA VAL A 388 9.57 -25.98 -15.97
C VAL A 388 10.59 -26.89 -15.36
N LYS A 389 11.60 -26.31 -14.72
CA LYS A 389 12.53 -27.02 -13.83
C LYS A 389 12.42 -26.44 -12.43
N ILE A 390 12.19 -27.30 -11.43
CA ILE A 390 12.13 -26.91 -10.01
C ILE A 390 13.19 -27.68 -9.25
N ASP A 391 14.16 -26.94 -8.74
CA ASP A 391 15.29 -27.48 -7.96
C ASP A 391 15.24 -26.98 -6.51
N ILE A 392 15.49 -27.88 -5.57
CA ILE A 392 15.86 -27.53 -4.19
C ILE A 392 17.39 -27.42 -4.14
N ILE A 393 17.89 -26.30 -3.65
CA ILE A 393 19.32 -26.02 -3.53
C ILE A 393 19.70 -25.66 -2.09
N ASP A 394 20.94 -25.97 -1.70
CA ASP A 394 21.49 -25.60 -0.40
C ASP A 394 22.04 -24.16 -0.39
N ILE A 395 22.51 -23.70 0.76
CA ILE A 395 23.09 -22.36 0.95
C ILE A 395 24.38 -22.12 0.14
N LYS A 396 24.97 -23.19 -0.42
CA LYS A 396 26.15 -23.13 -1.31
C LYS A 396 25.77 -23.18 -2.78
N GLY A 397 24.46 -23.18 -3.11
CA GLY A 397 23.95 -23.26 -4.48
C GLY A 397 23.97 -24.67 -5.10
N ARG A 398 24.26 -25.71 -4.35
CA ARG A 398 24.28 -27.09 -4.84
C ARG A 398 22.86 -27.63 -4.91
N THR A 399 22.49 -28.26 -6.03
CA THR A 399 21.20 -28.93 -6.17
C THR A 399 21.14 -30.16 -5.26
N ILE A 400 20.14 -30.15 -4.38
CA ILE A 400 19.81 -31.23 -3.45
C ILE A 400 18.82 -32.19 -4.10
N GLN A 401 17.74 -31.66 -4.67
CA GLN A 401 16.72 -32.45 -5.35
C GLN A 401 16.08 -31.66 -6.49
N SER A 402 15.84 -32.32 -7.63
CA SER A 402 14.98 -31.79 -8.68
C SER A 402 13.58 -32.35 -8.53
N LEU A 403 12.60 -31.47 -8.36
CA LEU A 403 11.20 -31.80 -8.09
C LEU A 403 10.34 -31.85 -9.36
N SER A 404 10.71 -31.08 -10.39
CA SER A 404 10.07 -31.05 -11.68
C SER A 404 11.10 -30.75 -12.77
N ASN A 405 10.93 -31.38 -13.94
CA ASN A 405 11.74 -31.13 -15.13
C ASN A 405 10.96 -31.57 -16.38
N GLY A 406 10.19 -30.67 -16.97
CA GLY A 406 9.35 -30.96 -18.15
C GLY A 406 8.33 -29.89 -18.47
N MET A 407 7.59 -30.10 -19.58
CA MET A 407 6.50 -29.21 -19.98
C MET A 407 5.34 -29.26 -18.98
N GLN A 408 4.84 -28.06 -18.62
CA GLN A 408 3.66 -27.84 -17.80
C GLN A 408 2.72 -26.89 -18.51
N SER A 409 1.41 -27.12 -18.41
CA SER A 409 0.40 -26.22 -18.96
C SER A 409 0.33 -24.91 -18.16
N SER A 410 -0.27 -23.87 -18.75
CA SER A 410 -0.65 -22.66 -18.01
C SER A 410 -1.61 -23.00 -16.86
N GLY A 411 -1.55 -22.20 -15.79
CA GLY A 411 -2.40 -22.37 -14.60
C GLY A 411 -1.63 -22.58 -13.30
N ASN A 412 -2.37 -22.91 -12.25
CA ASN A 412 -1.85 -23.15 -10.90
C ASN A 412 -1.36 -24.58 -10.75
N HIS A 413 -0.16 -24.72 -10.24
CA HIS A 413 0.52 -26.00 -10.00
C HIS A 413 1.11 -26.06 -8.60
N HIS A 414 1.50 -27.25 -8.18
CA HIS A 414 2.28 -27.43 -6.97
C HIS A 414 3.22 -28.63 -7.08
N VAL A 415 4.35 -28.56 -6.37
CA VAL A 415 5.24 -29.68 -6.14
C VAL A 415 5.41 -29.92 -4.64
N ILE A 416 5.82 -31.13 -4.29
CA ILE A 416 5.98 -31.52 -2.89
C ILE A 416 7.44 -31.86 -2.65
N TRP A 417 8.04 -31.27 -1.60
CA TRP A 417 9.33 -31.67 -1.09
C TRP A 417 9.18 -32.32 0.28
N ASN A 418 9.85 -33.46 0.46
CA ASN A 418 9.79 -34.26 1.70
C ASN A 418 11.12 -34.29 2.46
N GLY A 419 11.97 -33.29 2.27
CA GLY A 419 13.26 -33.13 2.94
C GLY A 419 14.26 -34.22 2.59
N ARG A 420 14.29 -34.71 1.32
CA ARG A 420 15.20 -35.71 0.80
C ARG A 420 16.02 -35.17 -0.36
N ASP A 421 17.16 -35.78 -0.60
CA ASP A 421 17.98 -35.54 -1.80
C ASP A 421 17.54 -36.44 -2.99
N ASN A 422 18.16 -36.24 -4.16
CA ASN A 422 17.89 -37.04 -5.36
C ASN A 422 18.13 -38.56 -5.19
N ARG A 423 18.86 -38.96 -4.14
CA ARG A 423 19.10 -40.38 -3.80
C ARG A 423 18.11 -40.93 -2.77
N GLY A 424 17.11 -40.12 -2.38
CA GLY A 424 16.13 -40.45 -1.37
C GLY A 424 16.66 -40.38 0.09
N LYS A 425 17.89 -39.94 0.29
CA LYS A 425 18.46 -39.76 1.63
C LYS A 425 17.91 -38.48 2.26
N THR A 426 17.58 -38.54 3.54
CA THR A 426 17.14 -37.39 4.33
C THR A 426 18.24 -36.34 4.46
N VAL A 427 17.89 -35.08 4.27
CA VAL A 427 18.82 -33.96 4.46
C VAL A 427 18.66 -33.33 5.86
N SER A 428 19.64 -32.60 6.33
CA SER A 428 19.66 -31.99 7.67
C SER A 428 18.66 -30.85 7.78
N SER A 429 18.21 -30.56 9.01
CA SER A 429 17.52 -29.30 9.30
C SER A 429 18.37 -28.11 8.85
N GLY A 430 17.73 -27.07 8.32
CA GLY A 430 18.45 -25.89 7.85
C GLY A 430 17.69 -25.14 6.76
N THR A 431 18.33 -24.08 6.29
CA THR A 431 17.85 -23.25 5.19
C THR A 431 18.18 -23.89 3.85
N TYR A 432 17.18 -23.95 3.00
CA TYR A 432 17.26 -24.35 1.60
C TYR A 432 16.58 -23.28 0.75
N PHE A 433 16.73 -23.40 -0.58
CA PHE A 433 16.03 -22.55 -1.53
C PHE A 433 15.35 -23.41 -2.58
N CYS A 434 14.09 -23.08 -2.89
CA CYS A 434 13.38 -23.60 -4.05
C CYS A 434 13.59 -22.64 -5.21
N ARG A 435 14.10 -23.15 -6.33
CA ARG A 435 14.31 -22.38 -7.55
C ARG A 435 13.46 -22.95 -8.68
N LEU A 436 12.52 -22.14 -9.16
CA LEU A 436 11.72 -22.38 -10.35
C LEU A 436 12.42 -21.73 -11.54
N ILE A 437 12.63 -22.48 -12.60
CA ILE A 437 13.30 -22.04 -13.83
C ILE A 437 12.42 -22.40 -15.01
N THR A 438 12.24 -21.46 -15.92
CA THR A 438 11.71 -21.67 -17.27
C THR A 438 12.73 -21.20 -18.32
N ASP A 439 12.42 -21.35 -19.59
CA ASP A 439 13.30 -20.88 -20.69
C ASP A 439 13.50 -19.35 -20.66
N GLU A 440 12.60 -18.61 -20.01
CA GLU A 440 12.58 -17.14 -20.04
C GLU A 440 12.84 -16.48 -18.70
N SER A 441 12.67 -17.19 -17.58
CA SER A 441 12.79 -16.59 -16.24
C SER A 441 13.14 -17.59 -15.14
N SER A 442 13.59 -17.06 -14.00
CA SER A 442 13.80 -17.87 -12.80
C SER A 442 13.41 -17.10 -11.54
N ILE A 443 12.76 -17.81 -10.61
CA ILE A 443 12.41 -17.28 -9.28
C ILE A 443 12.96 -18.22 -8.21
N THR A 444 13.42 -17.64 -7.10
CA THR A 444 13.95 -18.41 -5.95
C THR A 444 13.26 -17.97 -4.67
N ARG A 445 12.83 -18.95 -3.84
CA ARG A 445 12.23 -18.75 -2.51
C ARG A 445 13.01 -19.51 -1.45
N LYS A 446 13.19 -18.86 -0.29
CA LYS A 446 13.78 -19.48 0.90
C LYS A 446 12.78 -20.42 1.57
N ILE A 447 13.22 -21.59 1.96
CA ILE A 447 12.43 -22.61 2.67
C ILE A 447 13.22 -23.12 3.89
N LEU A 448 12.54 -23.38 5.01
CA LEU A 448 13.18 -23.77 6.27
C LEU A 448 12.70 -25.17 6.71
N LEU A 449 13.62 -26.13 6.69
CA LEU A 449 13.37 -27.48 7.19
C LEU A 449 13.76 -27.57 8.66
N VAL A 450 12.82 -28.02 9.49
CA VAL A 450 13.02 -28.31 10.92
C VAL A 450 12.67 -29.77 11.16
N ARG A 451 13.50 -30.48 11.91
CA ARG A 451 13.29 -31.89 12.29
C ARG A 451 13.42 -32.04 13.78
#